data_f10f4d20d6bb699b824c16c3f17fbf9b
#
_entry.id   f10f4d20d6bb699b824c16c3f17fbf9b
#
_cell.length_a   1.000
_cell.length_b   1.000
_cell.length_c   1.000
_cell.angle_alpha   90.00
_cell.angle_beta   90.00
_cell.angle_gamma   90.00
#
_symmetry.space_group_name_H-M   'P 1'
#
loop_
_entity.id
_entity.type
_entity.pdbx_description
1 polymer ?
#
loop_
_entity_poly.entity_id
_entity_poly.type
_entity_poly.pdbx_seq_one_letter_code
_entity_poly.pdbx_strand_id
1 'polypeptide(L)'
;MGDLALDLDRLTAIDVHTHAEVSKDGHGALSPELFGASEKYFKAHGHRQPTIEEMAAHYRERRMAAVVFTVDAEHATGHPRISNEEIAESCAAHADVLVPFASIDPHKGRAGVREARRLVREYGVRGFKFHPSIQAFSPNDPLAYPLYEAIEELGVPALFHTGQTGIGAGVPGGGGIRLKY
;
A
#
# COMPACT_ATOMS: atom_id res chain seq x y z
N MET A 1 16.35 -13.39 -0.39
CA MET A 1 15.61 -12.49 -1.28
C MET A 1 14.93 -13.37 -2.32
N GLY A 2 13.64 -13.60 -2.23
CA GLY A 2 12.90 -14.39 -3.23
C GLY A 2 12.84 -13.59 -4.54
N ASP A 3 13.28 -14.21 -5.64
CA ASP A 3 13.07 -13.62 -6.95
C ASP A 3 11.57 -13.66 -7.29
N LEU A 4 11.08 -12.63 -8.01
CA LEU A 4 9.76 -12.68 -8.59
C LEU A 4 9.72 -13.87 -9.57
N ALA A 5 8.70 -14.70 -9.43
CA ALA A 5 8.49 -15.89 -10.26
C ALA A 5 7.40 -15.67 -11.32
N LEU A 6 7.17 -14.39 -11.72
CA LEU A 6 6.18 -14.04 -12.73
C LEU A 6 6.57 -14.60 -14.09
N ASP A 7 5.67 -15.36 -14.69
CA ASP A 7 5.77 -15.79 -16.10
C ASP A 7 4.99 -14.79 -16.97
N LEU A 8 5.72 -13.74 -17.44
CA LEU A 8 5.11 -12.63 -18.20
C LEU A 8 4.45 -13.09 -19.50
N ASP A 9 4.92 -14.18 -20.11
CA ASP A 9 4.36 -14.72 -21.37
C ASP A 9 2.97 -15.35 -21.15
N ARG A 10 2.66 -15.74 -19.91
CA ARG A 10 1.39 -16.36 -19.53
C ARG A 10 0.38 -15.41 -18.90
N LEU A 11 0.82 -14.22 -18.48
CA LEU A 11 -0.05 -13.23 -17.86
C LEU A 11 -0.86 -12.47 -18.91
N THR A 12 -2.14 -12.27 -18.62
CA THR A 12 -3.05 -11.45 -19.44
C THR A 12 -2.98 -9.97 -19.05
N ALA A 13 -2.68 -9.67 -17.80
CA ALA A 13 -2.55 -8.31 -17.28
C ALA A 13 -1.81 -8.30 -15.93
N ILE A 14 -1.35 -7.12 -15.54
CA ILE A 14 -0.84 -6.83 -14.20
C ILE A 14 -1.67 -5.69 -13.61
N ASP A 15 -2.36 -5.94 -12.51
CA ASP A 15 -3.04 -4.90 -11.75
C ASP A 15 -2.01 -4.19 -10.86
N VAL A 16 -1.75 -2.92 -11.14
CA VAL A 16 -0.73 -2.14 -10.43
C VAL A 16 -1.27 -1.41 -9.20
N HIS A 17 -2.56 -1.57 -8.86
CA HIS A 17 -3.19 -0.80 -7.79
C HIS A 17 -4.12 -1.64 -6.91
N THR A 18 -3.55 -2.53 -6.08
CA THR A 18 -4.33 -3.32 -5.14
C THR A 18 -3.90 -3.10 -3.70
N HIS A 19 -4.87 -3.07 -2.80
CA HIS A 19 -4.63 -2.82 -1.38
C HIS A 19 -4.74 -4.11 -0.57
N ALA A 20 -3.76 -4.36 0.30
CA ALA A 20 -3.95 -5.27 1.42
C ALA A 20 -4.78 -4.52 2.48
N GLU A 21 -6.00 -4.98 2.73
CA GLU A 21 -6.97 -4.30 3.60
C GLU A 21 -7.09 -4.94 4.97
N VAL A 22 -6.66 -6.20 5.11
CA VAL A 22 -6.68 -6.94 6.37
C VAL A 22 -5.38 -7.73 6.55
N SER A 23 -4.83 -7.67 7.77
CA SER A 23 -3.66 -8.47 8.16
C SER A 23 -4.04 -9.92 8.43
N LYS A 24 -3.04 -10.78 8.53
CA LYS A 24 -3.20 -12.19 8.96
C LYS A 24 -3.85 -12.34 10.35
N ASP A 25 -3.71 -11.33 11.20
CA ASP A 25 -4.28 -11.30 12.54
C ASP A 25 -5.67 -10.63 12.59
N GLY A 26 -6.23 -10.29 11.41
CA GLY A 26 -7.54 -9.66 11.30
C GLY A 26 -7.54 -8.15 11.57
N HIS A 27 -6.36 -7.51 11.67
CA HIS A 27 -6.23 -6.07 11.79
C HIS A 27 -6.54 -5.38 10.44
N GLY A 28 -7.45 -4.41 10.44
CA GLY A 28 -7.79 -3.66 9.23
C GLY A 28 -6.79 -2.54 8.92
N ALA A 29 -6.58 -2.25 7.65
CA ALA A 29 -5.72 -1.14 7.18
C ALA A 29 -6.31 0.24 7.54
N LEU A 30 -7.62 0.33 7.73
CA LEU A 30 -8.35 1.52 8.18
C LEU A 30 -8.98 1.26 9.55
N SER A 31 -9.13 2.34 10.35
CA SER A 31 -9.93 2.25 11.57
C SER A 31 -11.38 1.85 11.25
N PRO A 32 -12.12 1.22 12.18
CA PRO A 32 -13.51 0.85 11.93
C PRO A 32 -14.40 2.03 11.51
N GLU A 33 -14.13 3.23 12.04
CA GLU A 33 -14.86 4.45 11.68
C GLU A 33 -14.57 4.86 10.21
N LEU A 34 -13.30 4.91 9.82
CA LEU A 34 -12.90 5.24 8.44
C LEU A 34 -13.36 4.17 7.46
N PHE A 35 -13.28 2.89 7.83
CA PHE A 35 -13.77 1.79 7.02
C PHE A 35 -15.27 1.89 6.76
N GLY A 36 -16.10 2.05 7.80
CA GLY A 36 -17.55 2.17 7.67
C GLY A 36 -17.98 3.42 6.87
N ALA A 37 -17.26 4.54 7.02
CA ALA A 37 -17.49 5.72 6.19
C ALA A 37 -17.14 5.47 4.72
N SER A 38 -16.05 4.76 4.44
CA SER A 38 -15.62 4.39 3.09
C SER A 38 -16.62 3.46 2.42
N GLU A 39 -17.12 2.42 3.12
CA GLU A 39 -18.18 1.54 2.61
C GLU A 39 -19.42 2.33 2.18
N LYS A 40 -19.83 3.30 3.01
CA LYS A 40 -20.97 4.16 2.71
C LYS A 40 -20.71 5.06 1.50
N TYR A 41 -19.54 5.69 1.44
CA TYR A 41 -19.17 6.58 0.35
C TYR A 41 -19.06 5.84 -0.99
N PHE A 42 -18.38 4.70 -1.03
CA PHE A 42 -18.20 3.89 -2.23
C PHE A 42 -19.38 2.97 -2.54
N LYS A 43 -20.44 2.97 -1.70
CA LYS A 43 -21.60 2.07 -1.82
C LYS A 43 -21.22 0.58 -1.83
N ALA A 44 -20.20 0.23 -1.07
CA ALA A 44 -19.58 -1.09 -1.01
C ALA A 44 -20.02 -1.91 0.22
N HIS A 45 -21.27 -1.74 0.66
CA HIS A 45 -21.80 -2.38 1.86
C HIS A 45 -21.71 -3.92 1.76
N GLY A 46 -21.15 -4.52 2.80
CA GLY A 46 -21.02 -5.97 2.89
C GLY A 46 -19.89 -6.56 2.03
N HIS A 47 -19.05 -5.73 1.45
CA HIS A 47 -17.83 -6.22 0.80
C HIS A 47 -16.88 -6.79 1.86
N ARG A 48 -16.59 -8.08 1.71
CA ARG A 48 -15.55 -8.72 2.52
C ARG A 48 -14.19 -8.25 2.04
N GLN A 49 -13.35 -7.85 2.98
CA GLN A 49 -11.94 -7.55 2.72
C GLN A 49 -11.19 -8.87 2.46
N PRO A 50 -10.59 -9.08 1.27
CA PRO A 50 -9.86 -10.29 0.98
C PRO A 50 -8.54 -10.34 1.73
N THR A 51 -8.14 -11.52 2.15
CA THR A 51 -6.77 -11.78 2.60
C THR A 51 -5.80 -11.80 1.41
N ILE A 52 -4.50 -11.73 1.67
CA ILE A 52 -3.48 -11.81 0.59
C ILE A 52 -3.55 -13.15 -0.12
N GLU A 53 -3.83 -14.25 0.59
CA GLU A 53 -4.01 -15.58 0.02
C GLU A 53 -5.21 -15.63 -0.93
N GLU A 54 -6.33 -15.01 -0.55
CA GLU A 54 -7.52 -14.92 -1.39
C GLU A 54 -7.27 -14.06 -2.63
N MET A 55 -6.53 -12.96 -2.47
CA MET A 55 -6.07 -12.14 -3.60
C MET A 55 -5.20 -12.96 -4.55
N ALA A 56 -4.22 -13.70 -4.04
CA ALA A 56 -3.36 -14.55 -4.87
C ALA A 56 -4.18 -15.59 -5.67
N ALA A 57 -5.14 -16.24 -5.02
CA ALA A 57 -6.04 -17.18 -5.70
C ALA A 57 -6.86 -16.51 -6.81
N HIS A 58 -7.43 -15.33 -6.53
CA HIS A 58 -8.22 -14.56 -7.47
C HIS A 58 -7.44 -14.15 -8.72
N TYR A 59 -6.21 -13.65 -8.55
CA TYR A 59 -5.37 -13.22 -9.67
C TYR A 59 -4.83 -14.41 -10.47
N ARG A 60 -4.47 -15.49 -9.78
CA ARG A 60 -3.99 -16.72 -10.43
C ARG A 60 -5.05 -17.35 -11.33
N GLU A 61 -6.31 -17.44 -10.87
CA GLU A 61 -7.44 -17.92 -11.66
C GLU A 61 -7.63 -17.12 -12.97
N ARG A 62 -7.33 -15.82 -12.94
CA ARG A 62 -7.48 -14.92 -14.09
C ARG A 62 -6.23 -14.79 -14.94
N ARG A 63 -5.18 -15.52 -14.60
CA ARG A 63 -3.84 -15.39 -15.22
C ARG A 63 -3.36 -13.94 -15.19
N MET A 64 -3.55 -13.28 -14.06
CA MET A 64 -3.10 -11.91 -13.81
C MET A 64 -2.11 -11.90 -12.65
N ALA A 65 -1.31 -10.87 -12.58
CA ALA A 65 -0.53 -10.53 -11.40
C ALA A 65 -1.06 -9.25 -10.76
N ALA A 66 -0.71 -9.02 -9.50
CA ALA A 66 -1.07 -7.81 -8.77
C ALA A 66 0.10 -7.22 -8.01
N VAL A 67 0.19 -5.89 -8.03
CA VAL A 67 1.04 -5.12 -7.12
C VAL A 67 0.26 -4.88 -5.83
N VAL A 68 0.74 -5.41 -4.71
CA VAL A 68 0.04 -5.37 -3.41
C VAL A 68 0.76 -4.44 -2.44
N PHE A 69 0.01 -3.55 -1.80
CA PHE A 69 0.51 -2.61 -0.81
C PHE A 69 -0.57 -2.22 0.21
N THR A 70 -0.14 -1.61 1.29
CA THR A 70 -0.98 -0.81 2.19
C THR A 70 -0.61 0.67 2.07
N VAL A 71 -1.25 1.54 2.85
CA VAL A 71 -0.84 2.95 2.99
C VAL A 71 -0.44 3.23 4.42
N ASP A 72 0.79 3.69 4.61
CA ASP A 72 1.29 4.13 5.90
C ASP A 72 0.71 5.52 6.23
N ALA A 73 -0.39 5.54 6.93
CA ALA A 73 -1.12 6.74 7.34
C ALA A 73 -1.15 6.93 8.88
N GLU A 74 -0.24 6.26 9.60
CA GLU A 74 -0.22 6.26 11.06
C GLU A 74 -0.11 7.66 11.65
N HIS A 75 0.70 8.53 11.06
CA HIS A 75 0.86 9.91 11.50
C HIS A 75 -0.43 10.73 11.40
N ALA A 76 -1.16 10.58 10.30
CA ALA A 76 -2.36 11.37 10.04
C ALA A 76 -3.60 10.83 10.77
N THR A 77 -3.74 9.51 10.90
CA THR A 77 -4.95 8.85 11.40
C THR A 77 -4.83 8.33 12.83
N GLY A 78 -3.60 8.13 13.33
CA GLY A 78 -3.34 7.45 14.60
C GLY A 78 -3.69 5.96 14.59
N HIS A 79 -4.09 5.40 13.44
CA HIS A 79 -4.41 3.99 13.29
C HIS A 79 -3.19 3.21 12.78
N PRO A 80 -2.81 2.08 13.44
CA PRO A 80 -1.67 1.28 13.02
C PRO A 80 -1.90 0.72 11.60
N ARG A 81 -0.88 0.76 10.75
CA ARG A 81 -0.92 0.14 9.41
C ARG A 81 -0.74 -1.38 9.51
N ILE A 82 -1.08 -2.09 8.45
CA ILE A 82 -0.53 -3.43 8.19
C ILE A 82 0.97 -3.24 7.91
N SER A 83 1.84 -4.08 8.51
CA SER A 83 3.28 -3.88 8.32
C SER A 83 3.74 -4.17 6.90
N ASN A 84 4.72 -3.43 6.42
CA ASN A 84 5.32 -3.67 5.11
C ASN A 84 5.98 -5.05 5.02
N GLU A 85 6.53 -5.52 6.15
CA GLU A 85 7.14 -6.83 6.29
C GLU A 85 6.12 -7.95 6.08
N GLU A 86 4.96 -7.85 6.72
CA GLU A 86 3.88 -8.83 6.57
C GLU A 86 3.42 -8.95 5.12
N ILE A 87 3.24 -7.79 4.45
CA ILE A 87 2.85 -7.77 3.03
C ILE A 87 3.92 -8.41 2.18
N ALA A 88 5.19 -8.07 2.39
CA ALA A 88 6.30 -8.61 1.63
C ALA A 88 6.45 -10.14 1.83
N GLU A 89 6.35 -10.62 3.07
CA GLU A 89 6.41 -12.04 3.40
C GLU A 89 5.22 -12.81 2.80
N SER A 90 4.01 -12.27 2.91
CA SER A 90 2.82 -12.90 2.32
C SER A 90 2.88 -12.93 0.80
N CYS A 91 3.34 -11.86 0.16
CA CYS A 91 3.56 -11.84 -1.30
C CYS A 91 4.66 -12.82 -1.73
N ALA A 92 5.72 -12.99 -0.94
CA ALA A 92 6.79 -13.93 -1.25
C ALA A 92 6.29 -15.40 -1.31
N ALA A 93 5.28 -15.74 -0.53
CA ALA A 93 4.62 -17.06 -0.61
C ALA A 93 3.80 -17.25 -1.91
N HIS A 94 3.53 -16.16 -2.64
CA HIS A 94 2.75 -16.11 -3.87
C HIS A 94 3.47 -15.32 -4.97
N ALA A 95 4.81 -15.44 -5.05
CA ALA A 95 5.67 -14.70 -5.96
C ALA A 95 5.38 -14.95 -7.46
N ASP A 96 4.57 -15.96 -7.76
CA ASP A 96 4.07 -16.29 -9.10
C ASP A 96 2.99 -15.32 -9.59
N VAL A 97 2.32 -14.58 -8.69
CA VAL A 97 1.22 -13.66 -9.03
C VAL A 97 1.21 -12.35 -8.24
N LEU A 98 1.94 -12.24 -7.10
CA LEU A 98 1.93 -11.03 -6.28
C LEU A 98 3.31 -10.36 -6.25
N VAL A 99 3.29 -9.02 -6.35
CA VAL A 99 4.46 -8.14 -6.31
C VAL A 99 4.34 -7.20 -5.11
N PRO A 100 5.20 -7.30 -4.09
CA PRO A 100 5.10 -6.47 -2.91
C PRO A 100 5.59 -5.05 -3.17
N PHE A 101 4.76 -4.05 -2.89
CA PHE A 101 5.17 -2.67 -2.69
C PHE A 101 5.03 -2.31 -1.22
N ALA A 102 5.87 -1.40 -0.76
CA ALA A 102 5.79 -0.84 0.58
C ALA A 102 5.15 0.56 0.57
N SER A 103 4.68 1.01 1.71
CA SER A 103 4.34 2.40 1.93
C SER A 103 5.07 2.91 3.18
N ILE A 104 5.69 4.06 3.05
CA ILE A 104 6.40 4.72 4.15
C ILE A 104 5.94 6.18 4.19
N ASP A 105 5.49 6.62 5.36
CA ASP A 105 5.14 8.01 5.57
C ASP A 105 6.40 8.88 5.52
N PRO A 106 6.49 9.90 4.64
CA PRO A 106 7.63 10.80 4.58
C PRO A 106 7.95 11.52 5.90
N HIS A 107 6.94 11.71 6.78
CA HIS A 107 7.15 12.30 8.11
C HIS A 107 8.07 11.46 9.02
N LYS A 108 8.33 10.19 8.69
CA LYS A 108 9.31 9.34 9.39
C LYS A 108 10.78 9.77 9.14
N GLY A 109 11.02 10.64 8.16
CA GLY A 109 12.33 11.21 7.87
C GLY A 109 13.43 10.14 7.72
N ARG A 110 14.55 10.29 8.44
CA ARG A 110 15.68 9.35 8.36
C ARG A 110 15.34 7.91 8.74
N ALA A 111 14.36 7.70 9.61
CA ALA A 111 13.91 6.35 9.95
C ALA A 111 13.23 5.68 8.75
N GLY A 112 12.36 6.42 8.03
CA GLY A 112 11.73 5.96 6.81
C GLY A 112 12.74 5.62 5.71
N VAL A 113 13.78 6.43 5.55
CA VAL A 113 14.88 6.14 4.59
C VAL A 113 15.59 4.83 4.90
N ARG A 114 15.90 4.56 6.18
CA ARG A 114 16.51 3.28 6.58
C ARG A 114 15.55 2.10 6.36
N GLU A 115 14.27 2.29 6.69
CA GLU A 115 13.23 1.30 6.46
C GLU A 115 13.10 0.96 4.97
N ALA A 116 13.09 1.96 4.09
CA ALA A 116 13.03 1.75 2.64
C ALA A 116 14.17 0.87 2.13
N ARG A 117 15.40 1.18 2.53
CA ARG A 117 16.57 0.38 2.14
C ARG A 117 16.51 -1.05 2.66
N ARG A 118 16.06 -1.23 3.90
CA ARG A 118 15.90 -2.56 4.51
C ARG A 118 14.84 -3.38 3.78
N LEU A 119 13.67 -2.80 3.52
CA LEU A 119 12.55 -3.49 2.88
C LEU A 119 12.92 -3.99 1.47
N VAL A 120 13.62 -3.20 0.68
CA VAL A 120 14.06 -3.63 -0.65
C VAL A 120 15.14 -4.72 -0.56
N ARG A 121 16.13 -4.55 0.32
CA ARG A 121 17.29 -5.45 0.38
C ARG A 121 17.01 -6.78 1.08
N GLU A 122 16.19 -6.75 2.13
CA GLU A 122 15.97 -7.92 2.99
C GLU A 122 14.63 -8.60 2.73
N TYR A 123 13.60 -7.83 2.37
CA TYR A 123 12.23 -8.34 2.17
C TYR A 123 11.81 -8.45 0.70
N GLY A 124 12.63 -7.98 -0.24
CA GLY A 124 12.34 -8.09 -1.66
C GLY A 124 11.22 -7.18 -2.15
N VAL A 125 10.94 -6.08 -1.45
CA VAL A 125 9.99 -5.03 -1.90
C VAL A 125 10.45 -4.49 -3.25
N ARG A 126 9.52 -4.31 -4.19
CA ARG A 126 9.75 -3.95 -5.59
C ARG A 126 9.32 -2.54 -5.96
N GLY A 127 8.79 -1.77 -5.02
CA GLY A 127 8.40 -0.39 -5.23
C GLY A 127 7.74 0.22 -4.00
N PHE A 128 7.34 1.48 -4.12
CA PHE A 128 6.74 2.21 -3.01
C PHE A 128 5.43 2.87 -3.41
N LYS A 129 4.43 2.79 -2.54
CA LYS A 129 3.14 3.49 -2.67
C LYS A 129 3.12 4.71 -1.79
N PHE A 130 2.68 5.82 -2.39
CA PHE A 130 2.35 7.06 -1.69
C PHE A 130 0.90 7.45 -1.91
N HIS A 131 0.30 8.00 -0.85
CA HIS A 131 -1.03 8.58 -0.92
C HIS A 131 -1.01 9.96 -0.24
N PRO A 132 -0.63 11.01 -0.96
CA PRO A 132 -0.40 12.35 -0.38
C PRO A 132 -1.57 12.87 0.45
N SER A 133 -2.82 12.65 -0.01
CA SER A 133 -4.02 13.08 0.73
C SER A 133 -4.15 12.40 2.09
N ILE A 134 -3.83 11.09 2.20
CA ILE A 134 -3.94 10.33 3.44
C ILE A 134 -2.71 10.55 4.32
N GLN A 135 -1.53 10.61 3.72
CA GLN A 135 -0.26 10.82 4.43
C GLN A 135 0.04 12.28 4.77
N ALA A 136 -0.86 13.20 4.42
CA ALA A 136 -0.81 14.62 4.76
C ALA A 136 0.48 15.34 4.31
N PHE A 137 0.97 15.07 3.09
CA PHE A 137 2.10 15.79 2.49
C PHE A 137 1.84 16.13 1.02
N SER A 138 2.48 17.16 0.50
CA SER A 138 2.48 17.44 -0.94
C SER A 138 3.60 16.66 -1.63
N PRO A 139 3.38 16.12 -2.86
CA PRO A 139 4.41 15.31 -3.53
C PRO A 139 5.74 16.02 -3.74
N ASN A 140 5.74 17.36 -3.81
CA ASN A 140 6.92 18.21 -3.93
C ASN A 140 7.37 18.81 -2.59
N ASP A 141 6.92 18.29 -1.47
CA ASP A 141 7.38 18.74 -0.17
C ASP A 141 8.83 18.30 0.07
N PRO A 142 9.74 19.21 0.45
CA PRO A 142 11.13 18.88 0.74
C PRO A 142 11.32 17.77 1.78
N LEU A 143 10.36 17.57 2.69
CA LEU A 143 10.42 16.47 3.67
C LEU A 143 10.45 15.09 3.01
N ALA A 144 9.90 14.94 1.81
CA ALA A 144 9.82 13.66 1.11
C ALA A 144 11.07 13.36 0.26
N TYR A 145 11.85 14.37 -0.11
CA TYR A 145 13.00 14.17 -1.02
C TYR A 145 14.05 13.17 -0.53
N PRO A 146 14.44 13.14 0.76
CA PRO A 146 15.40 12.13 1.21
C PRO A 146 14.90 10.69 1.04
N LEU A 147 13.58 10.48 1.09
CA LEU A 147 12.97 9.18 0.82
C LEU A 147 12.94 8.88 -0.69
N TYR A 148 12.65 9.88 -1.53
CA TYR A 148 12.68 9.74 -2.99
C TYR A 148 14.08 9.45 -3.50
N GLU A 149 15.10 10.14 -2.99
CA GLU A 149 16.51 9.88 -3.32
C GLU A 149 16.89 8.42 -2.99
N ALA A 150 16.47 7.93 -1.82
CA ALA A 150 16.72 6.54 -1.45
C ALA A 150 16.00 5.53 -2.36
N ILE A 151 14.78 5.84 -2.81
CA ILE A 151 14.00 5.01 -3.74
C ILE A 151 14.67 4.99 -5.12
N GLU A 152 15.16 6.15 -5.59
CA GLU A 152 15.93 6.28 -6.83
C GLU A 152 17.23 5.47 -6.77
N GLU A 153 18.02 5.61 -5.70
CA GLU A 153 19.24 4.83 -5.46
C GLU A 153 18.99 3.31 -5.47
N LEU A 154 17.83 2.88 -5.00
CA LEU A 154 17.40 1.49 -4.97
C LEU A 154 16.94 0.98 -6.34
N GLY A 155 16.70 1.87 -7.30
CA GLY A 155 16.25 1.54 -8.65
C GLY A 155 14.84 0.93 -8.71
N VAL A 156 13.94 1.31 -7.78
CA VAL A 156 12.57 0.81 -7.72
C VAL A 156 11.56 1.93 -7.98
N PRO A 157 10.37 1.63 -8.54
CA PRO A 157 9.38 2.64 -8.86
C PRO A 157 8.65 3.17 -7.61
N ALA A 158 8.10 4.39 -7.75
CA ALA A 158 7.16 5.00 -6.83
C ALA A 158 5.80 5.20 -7.50
N LEU A 159 4.73 4.72 -6.87
CA LEU A 159 3.35 4.84 -7.31
C LEU A 159 2.62 5.86 -6.44
N PHE A 160 2.08 6.91 -7.04
CA PHE A 160 1.36 7.96 -6.33
C PHE A 160 -0.15 7.90 -6.60
N HIS A 161 -0.94 8.00 -5.53
CA HIS A 161 -2.32 8.44 -5.66
C HIS A 161 -2.34 9.91 -6.06
N THR A 162 -3.19 10.27 -7.03
CA THR A 162 -3.37 11.65 -7.49
C THR A 162 -4.84 12.04 -7.45
N GLY A 163 -5.11 13.31 -7.23
CA GLY A 163 -6.46 13.85 -7.17
C GLY A 163 -7.10 13.71 -5.78
N GLN A 164 -8.44 13.65 -5.76
CA GLN A 164 -9.23 13.52 -4.54
C GLN A 164 -9.29 12.08 -4.05
N THR A 165 -9.47 11.91 -2.73
CA THR A 165 -9.81 10.62 -2.13
C THR A 165 -11.20 10.66 -1.52
N GLY A 166 -11.90 9.51 -1.54
CA GLY A 166 -13.14 9.30 -0.81
C GLY A 166 -12.91 8.85 0.64
N ILE A 167 -11.68 8.46 0.99
CA ILE A 167 -11.33 8.04 2.35
C ILE A 167 -11.47 9.24 3.29
N GLY A 168 -12.22 9.09 4.39
CA GLY A 168 -12.53 10.15 5.35
C GLY A 168 -13.78 10.97 5.01
N ALA A 169 -14.42 10.76 3.84
CA ALA A 169 -15.67 11.41 3.49
C ALA A 169 -16.78 11.02 4.48
N GLY A 170 -17.46 12.03 5.03
CA GLY A 170 -18.53 11.84 6.00
C GLY A 170 -18.07 11.62 7.46
N VAL A 171 -16.77 11.60 7.71
CA VAL A 171 -16.20 11.56 9.06
C VAL A 171 -15.92 13.01 9.53
N PRO A 172 -16.23 13.38 10.79
CA PRO A 172 -15.89 14.69 11.33
C PRO A 172 -14.40 15.00 11.17
N GLY A 173 -14.06 16.17 10.60
CA GLY A 173 -12.68 16.54 10.30
C GLY A 173 -11.98 15.61 9.28
N GLY A 174 -12.74 14.81 8.52
CA GLY A 174 -12.21 13.85 7.57
C GLY A 174 -11.45 12.68 8.24
N GLY A 175 -11.61 12.48 9.56
CA GLY A 175 -10.82 11.47 10.30
C GLY A 175 -9.31 11.75 10.26
N GLY A 176 -8.89 13.01 10.14
CA GLY A 176 -7.50 13.42 9.97
C GLY A 176 -7.01 13.43 8.51
N ILE A 177 -7.86 13.03 7.57
CA ILE A 177 -7.47 12.90 6.15
C ILE A 177 -7.89 14.13 5.36
N ARG A 178 -6.99 14.64 4.54
CA ARG A 178 -7.29 15.70 3.57
C ARG A 178 -7.87 15.08 2.30
N LEU A 179 -9.06 15.51 1.90
CA LEU A 179 -9.76 14.96 0.73
C LEU A 179 -9.19 15.42 -0.61
N LYS A 180 -8.49 16.54 -0.62
CA LYS A 180 -7.72 17.03 -1.80
C LYS A 180 -6.58 17.93 -1.37
N TYR A 181 -5.59 18.00 -2.21
CA TYR A 181 -4.51 18.98 -2.20
C TYR A 181 -4.70 19.99 -3.31
#